data_2b6f62871684ca5928ebfc23788454da
#
_entry.id   2b6f62871684ca5928ebfc23788454da
#
_cell.length_a   1.000
_cell.length_b   1.000
_cell.length_c   1.000
_cell.angle_alpha   90.00
_cell.angle_beta   90.00
_cell.angle_gamma   90.00
#
_symmetry.space_group_name_H-M   'P 1'
#
loop_
_entity.id
_entity.type
_entity.pdbx_description
1 polymer ?
#
loop_
_entity_poly.entity_id
_entity_poly.type
_entity_poly.pdbx_seq_one_letter_code
_entity_poly.pdbx_strand_id
1 'polypeptide(L)'
;MTRAKNEAKQVGEFEFVISRVFDAPRDLVWKAWTEPERLIKWWGPRGAQVLSTKVELRVGGIFHYLLKSAEGLEIWGKFVYREISPPEKLVFINSFSDAAGGTTRAPFFDGKWPLQILSTITFAEEGKKTKVTVNWVPYSATEIERKTFEEAASSMQQGWSGTLENLTDYLAAP
;
A
#
# COMPACT_ATOMS: atom_id res chain seq x y z
N MET A 1 7.04 15.67 -17.90
CA MET A 1 6.13 14.53 -17.77
C MET A 1 6.74 13.18 -18.10
N THR A 2 7.67 13.12 -19.02
CA THR A 2 8.43 11.91 -19.36
C THR A 2 9.39 11.48 -18.23
N ARG A 3 9.83 12.41 -17.40
CA ARG A 3 10.76 12.15 -16.30
C ARG A 3 10.14 11.31 -15.18
N ALA A 4 8.87 11.54 -14.85
CA ALA A 4 8.19 10.82 -13.76
C ALA A 4 8.00 9.32 -14.07
N LYS A 5 7.85 8.96 -15.34
CA LYS A 5 7.72 7.54 -15.74
C LYS A 5 9.07 6.80 -15.70
N ASN A 6 10.17 7.53 -15.91
CA ASN A 6 11.51 6.93 -15.86
C ASN A 6 12.03 6.77 -14.43
N GLU A 7 11.49 7.52 -13.46
CA GLU A 7 11.87 7.40 -12.06
C GLU A 7 11.18 6.22 -11.35
N ALA A 8 10.06 5.73 -11.90
CA ALA A 8 9.26 4.69 -11.27
C ALA A 8 9.88 3.29 -11.41
N LYS A 9 10.48 2.99 -12.58
CA LYS A 9 11.05 1.67 -12.84
C LYS A 9 12.21 1.76 -13.84
N GLN A 10 13.32 1.12 -13.51
CA GLN A 10 14.45 0.96 -14.43
C GLN A 10 14.28 -0.34 -15.23
N VAL A 11 14.85 -0.39 -16.46
CA VAL A 11 14.84 -1.60 -17.28
C VAL A 11 15.51 -2.75 -16.53
N GLY A 12 14.81 -3.89 -16.41
CA GLY A 12 15.28 -5.06 -15.67
C GLY A 12 15.07 -5.01 -14.17
N GLU A 13 14.47 -3.93 -13.63
CA GLU A 13 14.16 -3.82 -12.21
C GLU A 13 12.97 -4.73 -11.84
N PHE A 14 13.09 -5.43 -10.68
CA PHE A 14 12.02 -6.26 -10.16
C PHE A 14 10.82 -5.41 -9.75
N GLU A 15 9.64 -5.86 -10.12
CA GLU A 15 8.37 -5.24 -9.82
C GLU A 15 7.48 -6.26 -9.11
N PHE A 16 6.93 -5.88 -7.95
CA PHE A 16 5.99 -6.74 -7.23
C PHE A 16 4.57 -6.38 -7.67
N VAL A 17 3.82 -7.39 -8.12
CA VAL A 17 2.42 -7.23 -8.57
C VAL A 17 1.55 -8.30 -7.93
N ILE A 18 0.44 -7.88 -7.36
CA ILE A 18 -0.60 -8.78 -6.85
C ILE A 18 -1.97 -8.21 -7.22
N SER A 19 -2.90 -9.08 -7.58
CA SER A 19 -4.27 -8.66 -7.86
C SER A 19 -5.28 -9.61 -7.26
N ARG A 20 -6.49 -9.08 -7.03
CA ARG A 20 -7.63 -9.86 -6.51
C ARG A 20 -8.92 -9.24 -6.99
N VAL A 21 -9.91 -10.10 -7.28
CA VAL A 21 -11.26 -9.67 -7.63
C VAL A 21 -12.11 -9.67 -6.36
N PHE A 22 -12.79 -8.54 -6.12
CA PHE A 22 -13.69 -8.36 -4.98
C PHE A 22 -15.13 -8.34 -5.46
N ASP A 23 -16.03 -9.00 -4.73
CA ASP A 23 -17.45 -9.01 -5.03
C ASP A 23 -18.13 -7.76 -4.48
N ALA A 24 -17.78 -6.63 -5.06
CA ALA A 24 -18.31 -5.31 -4.70
C ALA A 24 -18.12 -4.34 -5.87
N PRO A 25 -19.01 -3.33 -5.99
CA PRO A 25 -18.88 -2.33 -7.04
C PRO A 25 -17.66 -1.45 -6.81
N ARG A 26 -17.09 -0.94 -7.90
CA ARG A 26 -15.86 -0.16 -7.89
C ARG A 26 -15.90 1.06 -6.96
N ASP A 27 -17.01 1.77 -6.92
CA ASP A 27 -17.17 2.93 -6.05
C ASP A 27 -17.01 2.58 -4.56
N LEU A 28 -17.55 1.43 -4.15
CA LEU A 28 -17.42 0.96 -2.77
C LEU A 28 -15.98 0.55 -2.45
N VAL A 29 -15.33 -0.14 -3.38
CA VAL A 29 -13.93 -0.53 -3.20
C VAL A 29 -13.02 0.69 -3.15
N TRP A 30 -13.28 1.69 -4.00
CA TRP A 30 -12.58 2.98 -3.95
C TRP A 30 -12.71 3.66 -2.59
N LYS A 31 -13.92 3.73 -2.04
CA LYS A 31 -14.18 4.31 -0.72
C LYS A 31 -13.46 3.55 0.38
N ALA A 32 -13.42 2.22 0.28
CA ALA A 32 -12.70 1.38 1.25
C ALA A 32 -11.21 1.74 1.32
N TRP A 33 -10.63 2.15 0.20
CA TRP A 33 -9.22 2.53 0.10
C TRP A 33 -8.92 4.00 0.43
N THR A 34 -9.93 4.86 0.51
CA THR A 34 -9.72 6.32 0.61
C THR A 34 -10.33 6.98 1.83
N GLU A 35 -11.30 6.35 2.47
CA GLU A 35 -11.96 6.91 3.64
C GLU A 35 -11.35 6.34 4.94
N PRO A 36 -10.89 7.20 5.87
CA PRO A 36 -10.17 6.73 7.07
C PRO A 36 -11.03 5.84 7.98
N GLU A 37 -12.33 6.11 8.10
CA GLU A 37 -13.27 5.29 8.87
C GLU A 37 -13.48 3.89 8.29
N ARG A 38 -13.15 3.71 7.00
CA ARG A 38 -13.18 2.39 6.36
C ARG A 38 -11.82 1.71 6.45
N LEU A 39 -10.74 2.43 6.20
CA LEU A 39 -9.37 1.92 6.28
C LEU A 39 -9.05 1.34 7.66
N ILE A 40 -9.57 1.95 8.73
CA ILE A 40 -9.36 1.46 10.09
C ILE A 40 -9.94 0.05 10.30
N LYS A 41 -10.86 -0.38 9.44
CA LYS A 41 -11.53 -1.68 9.56
C LYS A 41 -10.76 -2.83 8.92
N TRP A 42 -9.90 -2.56 7.93
CA TRP A 42 -9.29 -3.66 7.16
C TRP A 42 -7.80 -3.49 6.86
N TRP A 43 -7.28 -2.26 6.94
CA TRP A 43 -5.89 -2.00 6.52
C TRP A 43 -4.89 -2.76 7.39
N GLY A 44 -3.83 -3.26 6.75
CA GLY A 44 -2.72 -3.94 7.43
C GLY A 44 -2.72 -5.45 7.27
N PRO A 45 -1.62 -6.10 7.65
CA PRO A 45 -1.49 -7.55 7.52
C PRO A 45 -2.45 -8.31 8.43
N ARG A 46 -2.71 -9.55 8.08
CA ARG A 46 -3.60 -10.44 8.85
C ARG A 46 -3.12 -10.55 10.30
N GLY A 47 -4.03 -10.37 11.24
CA GLY A 47 -3.72 -10.43 12.67
C GLY A 47 -3.26 -9.10 13.28
N ALA A 48 -2.96 -8.09 12.47
CA ALA A 48 -2.65 -6.76 12.99
C ALA A 48 -3.94 -6.00 13.31
N GLN A 49 -3.83 -5.07 14.25
CA GLN A 49 -4.88 -4.15 14.61
C GLN A 49 -4.53 -2.75 14.13
N VAL A 50 -5.47 -2.08 13.46
CA VAL A 50 -5.31 -0.67 13.09
C VAL A 50 -5.77 0.18 14.27
N LEU A 51 -4.87 0.96 14.85
CA LEU A 51 -5.17 1.80 16.00
C LEU A 51 -5.58 3.21 15.61
N SER A 52 -5.08 3.71 14.47
CA SER A 52 -5.31 5.08 14.04
C SER A 52 -5.20 5.18 12.52
N THR A 53 -6.08 5.98 11.91
CA THR A 53 -6.02 6.34 10.51
C THR A 53 -6.33 7.82 10.34
N LYS A 54 -5.55 8.51 9.52
CA LYS A 54 -5.78 9.89 9.15
C LYS A 54 -5.48 10.06 7.66
N VAL A 55 -6.42 10.62 6.92
CA VAL A 55 -6.30 10.77 5.47
C VAL A 55 -6.52 12.23 5.06
N GLU A 56 -5.57 12.73 4.28
CA GLU A 56 -5.72 13.97 3.50
C GLU A 56 -5.73 13.56 2.03
N LEU A 57 -6.89 13.35 1.45
CA LEU A 57 -7.04 12.81 0.10
C LEU A 57 -6.86 13.91 -0.95
N ARG A 58 -5.62 14.28 -1.18
CA ARG A 58 -5.19 15.24 -2.22
C ARG A 58 -3.76 14.93 -2.63
N VAL A 59 -3.35 15.35 -3.82
CA VAL A 59 -1.95 15.22 -4.25
C VAL A 59 -1.06 15.97 -3.27
N GLY A 60 -0.03 15.29 -2.75
CA GLY A 60 0.83 15.79 -1.68
C GLY A 60 0.28 15.56 -0.28
N GLY A 61 -1.00 15.17 -0.14
CA GLY A 61 -1.59 14.79 1.13
C GLY A 61 -1.11 13.42 1.60
N ILE A 62 -1.44 13.07 2.83
CA ILE A 62 -0.89 11.89 3.51
C ILE A 62 -2.02 11.01 4.04
N PHE A 63 -1.91 9.69 3.84
CA PHE A 63 -2.56 8.71 4.69
C PHE A 63 -1.56 8.27 5.74
N HIS A 64 -1.81 8.57 7.00
CA HIS A 64 -0.94 8.22 8.14
C HIS A 64 -1.67 7.24 9.05
N TYR A 65 -1.02 6.14 9.41
CA TYR A 65 -1.66 5.09 10.18
C TYR A 65 -0.73 4.48 11.22
N LEU A 66 -1.34 3.93 12.27
CA LEU A 66 -0.66 3.17 13.32
C LEU A 66 -1.22 1.76 13.33
N LEU A 67 -0.34 0.78 13.19
CA LEU A 67 -0.65 -0.65 13.29
C LEU A 67 -0.05 -1.23 14.56
N LYS A 68 -0.77 -2.17 15.15
CA LYS A 68 -0.26 -3.01 16.23
C LYS A 68 -0.20 -4.45 15.74
N SER A 69 0.99 -5.03 15.69
CA SER A 69 1.16 -6.41 15.25
C SER A 69 0.59 -7.40 16.27
N ALA A 70 0.45 -8.67 15.85
CA ALA A 70 -0.01 -9.74 16.74
C ALA A 70 0.90 -9.89 17.97
N GLU A 71 2.19 -9.56 17.85
CA GLU A 71 3.18 -9.60 18.93
C GLU A 71 3.18 -8.33 19.79
N GLY A 72 2.33 -7.34 19.45
CA GLY A 72 2.20 -6.10 20.21
C GLY A 72 3.13 -4.97 19.76
N LEU A 73 3.87 -5.15 18.66
CA LEU A 73 4.74 -4.09 18.11
C LEU A 73 3.88 -3.02 17.42
N GLU A 74 4.06 -1.78 17.82
CA GLU A 74 3.40 -0.64 17.17
C GLU A 74 4.26 -0.12 16.02
N ILE A 75 3.64 0.01 14.84
CA ILE A 75 4.32 0.39 13.60
C ILE A 75 3.53 1.52 12.94
N TRP A 76 4.20 2.67 12.77
CA TRP A 76 3.65 3.78 12.00
C TRP A 76 4.01 3.60 10.52
N GLY A 77 3.08 3.96 9.65
CA GLY A 77 3.31 3.98 8.22
C GLY A 77 2.56 5.13 7.57
N LYS A 78 2.93 5.46 6.34
CA LYS A 78 2.27 6.52 5.59
C LYS A 78 2.29 6.28 4.08
N PHE A 79 1.31 6.89 3.42
CA PHE A 79 1.31 7.13 1.98
C PHE A 79 1.41 8.63 1.76
N VAL A 80 2.17 9.05 0.76
CA VAL A 80 2.13 10.42 0.23
C VAL A 80 1.55 10.34 -1.17
N TYR A 81 0.36 10.89 -1.39
CA TYR A 81 -0.36 10.77 -2.66
C TYR A 81 0.32 11.54 -3.79
N ARG A 82 0.48 10.88 -4.92
CA ARG A 82 1.05 11.43 -6.16
C ARG A 82 0.01 11.61 -7.26
N GLU A 83 -0.95 10.70 -7.33
CA GLU A 83 -2.06 10.74 -8.29
C GLU A 83 -3.31 10.18 -7.64
N ILE A 84 -4.42 10.87 -7.82
CA ILE A 84 -5.73 10.42 -7.34
C ILE A 84 -6.69 10.57 -8.51
N SER A 85 -7.07 9.44 -9.11
CA SER A 85 -7.96 9.38 -10.28
C SER A 85 -9.20 8.53 -9.94
N PRO A 86 -10.20 9.12 -9.26
CA PRO A 86 -11.39 8.38 -8.83
C PRO A 86 -12.22 7.87 -10.01
N PRO A 87 -12.77 6.69 -9.94
CA PRO A 87 -12.55 5.62 -8.97
C PRO A 87 -11.56 4.56 -9.49
N GLU A 88 -10.60 4.95 -10.32
CA GLU A 88 -9.79 4.05 -11.14
C GLU A 88 -8.38 3.79 -10.62
N LYS A 89 -7.75 4.79 -9.99
CA LYS A 89 -6.30 4.70 -9.73
C LYS A 89 -5.84 5.59 -8.59
N LEU A 90 -4.96 5.03 -7.76
CA LEU A 90 -4.16 5.76 -6.76
C LEU A 90 -2.68 5.51 -7.03
N VAL A 91 -1.87 6.56 -7.00
CA VAL A 91 -0.41 6.45 -6.98
C VAL A 91 0.10 7.17 -5.75
N PHE A 92 0.94 6.51 -4.99
CA PHE A 92 1.50 7.11 -3.78
C PHE A 92 2.90 6.54 -3.49
N ILE A 93 3.66 7.30 -2.72
CA ILE A 93 4.90 6.82 -2.12
C ILE A 93 4.55 6.34 -0.72
N ASN A 94 4.81 5.07 -0.43
CA ASN A 94 4.62 4.55 0.92
C ASN A 94 5.96 4.30 1.60
N SER A 95 5.95 4.46 2.90
CA SER A 95 7.12 4.26 3.76
C SER A 95 6.70 3.93 5.18
N PHE A 96 7.62 3.42 5.96
CA PHE A 96 7.48 3.46 7.41
C PHE A 96 7.58 4.91 7.87
N SER A 97 7.06 5.17 9.05
CA SER A 97 6.91 6.53 9.56
C SER A 97 7.14 6.56 11.06
N ASP A 98 7.38 7.74 11.59
CA ASP A 98 7.28 8.01 13.02
C ASP A 98 5.88 8.58 13.35
N ALA A 99 5.62 8.83 14.61
CA ALA A 99 4.33 9.34 15.08
C ALA A 99 4.02 10.74 14.53
N ALA A 100 5.02 11.51 14.15
CA ALA A 100 4.86 12.85 13.59
C ALA A 100 4.67 12.85 12.07
N GLY A 101 4.75 11.68 11.41
CA GLY A 101 4.61 11.55 9.96
C GLY A 101 5.92 11.66 9.19
N GLY A 102 7.06 11.64 9.88
CA GLY A 102 8.38 11.63 9.24
C GLY A 102 8.67 10.26 8.62
N THR A 103 9.47 10.23 7.56
CA THR A 103 9.88 8.99 6.91
C THR A 103 10.97 8.31 7.73
N THR A 104 10.80 7.01 8.02
CA THR A 104 11.77 6.23 8.79
C THR A 104 12.13 4.94 8.06
N ARG A 105 13.22 4.31 8.49
CA ARG A 105 13.59 2.99 7.99
C ARG A 105 12.65 1.91 8.55
N ALA A 106 12.50 0.83 7.80
CA ALA A 106 11.78 -0.35 8.28
C ALA A 106 12.44 -0.90 9.55
N PRO A 107 11.66 -1.37 10.53
CA PRO A 107 12.20 -2.01 11.73
C PRO A 107 12.72 -3.43 11.47
N PHE A 108 12.76 -3.86 10.21
CA PHE A 108 13.20 -5.18 9.76
C PHE A 108 14.28 -5.03 8.67
N PHE A 109 14.86 -6.15 8.23
CA PHE A 109 15.81 -6.22 7.11
C PHE A 109 17.11 -5.45 7.36
N ASP A 110 17.51 -5.22 8.60
CA ASP A 110 18.76 -4.55 8.98
C ASP A 110 19.01 -3.22 8.23
N GLY A 111 17.95 -2.44 8.04
CA GLY A 111 18.03 -1.16 7.33
C GLY A 111 18.22 -1.26 5.82
N LYS A 112 18.10 -2.46 5.25
CA LYS A 112 18.30 -2.71 3.81
C LYS A 112 17.00 -2.66 3.01
N TRP A 113 15.87 -2.51 3.67
CA TRP A 113 14.58 -2.32 2.98
C TRP A 113 14.55 -0.94 2.33
N PRO A 114 13.98 -0.80 1.11
CA PRO A 114 13.85 0.52 0.48
C PRO A 114 13.19 1.52 1.41
N LEU A 115 13.77 2.70 1.52
CA LEU A 115 13.20 3.77 2.34
C LEU A 115 11.81 4.15 1.85
N GLN A 116 11.61 4.11 0.54
CA GLN A 116 10.37 4.51 -0.13
C GLN A 116 9.99 3.50 -1.22
N ILE A 117 8.70 3.27 -1.35
CA ILE A 117 8.11 2.39 -2.38
C ILE A 117 7.13 3.23 -3.20
N LEU A 118 7.23 3.17 -4.52
CA LEU A 118 6.21 3.72 -5.40
C LEU A 118 5.13 2.67 -5.58
N SER A 119 3.92 3.03 -5.17
CA SER A 119 2.74 2.15 -5.23
C SER A 119 1.76 2.66 -6.26
N THR A 120 1.28 1.77 -7.11
CA THR A 120 0.19 2.04 -8.04
C THR A 120 -0.92 1.04 -7.75
N ILE A 121 -2.08 1.56 -7.38
CA ILE A 121 -3.26 0.73 -7.10
C ILE A 121 -4.29 1.05 -8.18
N THR A 122 -4.73 0.04 -8.91
CA THR A 122 -5.75 0.20 -9.95
C THR A 122 -7.01 -0.57 -9.58
N PHE A 123 -8.15 0.00 -9.95
CA PHE A 123 -9.49 -0.52 -9.65
C PHE A 123 -10.21 -0.67 -10.99
N ALA A 124 -10.29 -1.91 -11.50
CA ALA A 124 -10.92 -2.20 -12.78
C ALA A 124 -12.27 -2.88 -12.59
N GLU A 125 -13.29 -2.42 -13.31
CA GLU A 125 -14.59 -3.09 -13.30
C GLU A 125 -14.53 -4.42 -14.03
N GLU A 126 -15.05 -5.47 -13.41
CA GLU A 126 -15.30 -6.78 -14.02
C GLU A 126 -16.76 -7.14 -13.78
N GLY A 127 -17.66 -6.67 -14.65
CA GLY A 127 -19.10 -6.76 -14.45
C GLY A 127 -19.50 -5.96 -13.19
N LYS A 128 -20.09 -6.64 -12.21
CA LYS A 128 -20.49 -6.04 -10.91
C LYS A 128 -19.38 -6.15 -9.87
N LYS A 129 -18.25 -6.74 -10.23
CA LYS A 129 -17.09 -6.94 -9.35
C LYS A 129 -16.00 -5.95 -9.68
N THR A 130 -14.99 -5.91 -8.84
CA THR A 130 -13.84 -5.01 -9.00
C THR A 130 -12.54 -5.79 -8.86
N LYS A 131 -11.67 -5.67 -9.85
CA LYS A 131 -10.32 -6.19 -9.76
C LYS A 131 -9.39 -5.09 -9.26
N VAL A 132 -8.77 -5.32 -8.11
CA VAL A 132 -7.74 -4.44 -7.54
C VAL A 132 -6.37 -5.02 -7.86
N THR A 133 -5.50 -4.21 -8.44
CA THR A 133 -4.10 -4.59 -8.70
C THR A 133 -3.20 -3.65 -7.92
N VAL A 134 -2.29 -4.23 -7.14
CA VAL A 134 -1.25 -3.53 -6.40
C VAL A 134 0.06 -3.73 -7.13
N ASN A 135 0.72 -2.64 -7.46
CA ASN A 135 2.03 -2.64 -8.09
C ASN A 135 3.01 -1.87 -7.22
N TRP A 136 4.10 -2.51 -6.84
CA TRP A 136 5.14 -1.93 -5.98
C TRP A 136 6.49 -1.98 -6.65
N VAL A 137 7.18 -0.82 -6.71
CA VAL A 137 8.59 -0.73 -7.11
C VAL A 137 9.36 0.13 -6.12
N PRO A 138 10.61 -0.21 -5.79
CA PRO A 138 11.43 0.66 -4.94
C PRO A 138 11.60 2.03 -5.60
N TYR A 139 11.49 3.09 -4.81
CA TYR A 139 11.61 4.46 -5.28
C TYR A 139 12.91 5.09 -4.78
N SER A 140 13.72 5.65 -5.71
CA SER A 140 15.02 6.25 -5.38
C SER A 140 15.90 5.33 -4.51
N ALA A 141 15.87 4.04 -4.81
CA ALA A 141 16.50 3.02 -3.98
C ALA A 141 17.94 2.73 -4.42
N THR A 142 18.75 2.31 -3.46
CA THR A 142 20.09 1.79 -3.73
C THR A 142 20.01 0.39 -4.32
N GLU A 143 21.10 -0.10 -4.87
CA GLU A 143 21.18 -1.46 -5.42
C GLU A 143 20.89 -2.52 -4.34
N ILE A 144 21.43 -2.33 -3.13
CA ILE A 144 21.17 -3.22 -2.01
C ILE A 144 19.71 -3.24 -1.59
N GLU A 145 19.06 -2.10 -1.59
CA GLU A 145 17.64 -1.97 -1.28
C GLU A 145 16.78 -2.68 -2.32
N ARG A 146 17.11 -2.54 -3.61
CA ARG A 146 16.42 -3.24 -4.70
C ARG A 146 16.55 -4.74 -4.58
N LYS A 147 17.74 -5.20 -4.28
CA LYS A 147 18.01 -6.63 -4.09
C LYS A 147 17.23 -7.20 -2.90
N THR A 148 17.22 -6.49 -1.78
CA THR A 148 16.43 -6.87 -0.59
C THR A 148 14.95 -6.96 -0.91
N PHE A 149 14.43 -6.00 -1.65
CA PHE A 149 13.04 -5.97 -2.11
C PHE A 149 12.71 -7.20 -2.97
N GLU A 150 13.54 -7.52 -3.96
CA GLU A 150 13.35 -8.67 -4.84
C GLU A 150 13.38 -10.00 -4.05
N GLU A 151 14.33 -10.14 -3.14
CA GLU A 151 14.46 -11.32 -2.29
C GLU A 151 13.28 -11.48 -1.33
N ALA A 152 12.58 -10.40 -1.01
CA ALA A 152 11.42 -10.40 -0.12
C ALA A 152 10.08 -10.67 -0.85
N ALA A 153 10.10 -11.04 -2.12
CA ALA A 153 8.88 -11.24 -2.92
C ALA A 153 7.88 -12.18 -2.26
N SER A 154 8.34 -13.29 -1.69
CA SER A 154 7.49 -14.26 -1.00
C SER A 154 6.83 -13.65 0.25
N SER A 155 7.59 -12.89 1.03
CA SER A 155 7.07 -12.21 2.22
C SER A 155 6.04 -11.14 1.86
N MET A 156 6.28 -10.39 0.79
CA MET A 156 5.32 -9.41 0.28
C MET A 156 4.04 -10.07 -0.20
N GLN A 157 4.16 -11.20 -0.90
CA GLN A 157 3.01 -11.98 -1.37
C GLN A 157 2.13 -12.42 -0.18
N GLN A 158 2.74 -12.91 0.88
CA GLN A 158 2.02 -13.31 2.10
C GLN A 158 1.36 -12.12 2.79
N GLY A 159 2.11 -11.04 2.98
CA GLY A 159 1.60 -9.84 3.63
C GLY A 159 0.42 -9.23 2.89
N TRP A 160 0.56 -9.04 1.58
CA TRP A 160 -0.51 -8.48 0.75
C TRP A 160 -1.71 -9.41 0.62
N SER A 161 -1.48 -10.73 0.53
CA SER A 161 -2.58 -11.71 0.51
C SER A 161 -3.44 -11.59 1.77
N GLY A 162 -2.81 -11.45 2.94
CA GLY A 162 -3.51 -11.24 4.20
C GLY A 162 -4.27 -9.91 4.25
N THR A 163 -3.65 -8.84 3.78
CA THR A 163 -4.27 -7.51 3.71
C THR A 163 -5.50 -7.51 2.79
N LEU A 164 -5.37 -8.10 1.60
CA LEU A 164 -6.49 -8.20 0.65
C LEU A 164 -7.59 -9.14 1.16
N GLU A 165 -7.24 -10.16 1.92
CA GLU A 165 -8.22 -11.01 2.59
C GLU A 165 -9.02 -10.23 3.65
N ASN A 166 -8.37 -9.35 4.43
CA ASN A 166 -9.05 -8.45 5.35
C ASN A 166 -10.05 -7.55 4.60
N LEU A 167 -9.67 -7.05 3.43
CA LEU A 167 -10.56 -6.25 2.59
C LEU A 167 -11.75 -7.08 2.10
N THR A 168 -11.51 -8.33 1.69
CA THR A 168 -12.58 -9.25 1.30
C THR A 168 -13.60 -9.43 2.42
N ASP A 169 -13.13 -9.67 3.64
CA ASP A 169 -13.98 -9.84 4.82
C ASP A 169 -14.75 -8.56 5.13
N TYR A 170 -14.10 -7.41 5.07
CA TYR A 170 -14.73 -6.11 5.28
C TYR A 170 -15.85 -5.83 4.29
N LEU A 171 -15.61 -6.09 3.00
CA LEU A 171 -16.59 -5.84 1.94
C LEU A 171 -17.78 -6.81 2.00
N ALA A 172 -17.61 -7.99 2.58
CA ALA A 172 -18.68 -8.96 2.79
C ALA A 172 -19.51 -8.68 4.03
N ALA A 173 -19.01 -7.88 4.96
CA ALA A 173 -19.73 -7.52 6.17
C ALA A 173 -20.79 -6.43 5.88
N PRO A 174 -22.02 -6.57 6.40
CA PRO A 174 -23.06 -5.55 6.20
C PRO A 174 -22.78 -4.26 6.96
#